data_2b1b2739560a9cc03d2d49f3ac9cfb06
#
_entry.id   2b1b2739560a9cc03d2d49f3ac9cfb06
#
_cell.length_a   1.000
_cell.length_b   1.000
_cell.length_c   1.000
_cell.angle_alpha   90.00
_cell.angle_beta   90.00
_cell.angle_gamma   90.00
#
_symmetry.space_group_name_H-M   'P 1'
#
loop_
_entity.id
_entity.type
_entity.pdbx_description
1 polymer ?
#
loop_
_entity_poly.entity_id
_entity_poly.type
_entity_poly.pdbx_seq_one_letter_code
_entity_poly.pdbx_strand_id
1 'polypeptide(L)'
;PWTVRVGSVALNDNSLEYGTLHHRPAAGFDPAFIVLSPLDLSVDSIYNRGADIALQIRRTAFTERCGLSVRDLTGRFGMDASGIVLSGLDLQTAFSRIRAELTAGAGILKLEPASPLDAVLSADLNTKDLKYLSPEAVPPVLDDRTVRLSFSAAGTLGDIGKTQLEISSPGHLDLKADAAAKNLLDANRMEASARFEGDFRDLAFLKALLPDTALRRRVAIPALIRLRGSAGADRGTFSTASTLSADGGELSVKGRFNPREQSYDAAIRADSFPLNSFLPADSLGIVDLTLQARGTGFDPLLPRTRTSLRAQIDRAEF
;
A
#
# COMPACT_ATOMS: atom_id res chain seq x y z
N PRO A 1 -9.79 -38.52 -11.25
CA PRO A 1 -10.42 -37.19 -10.94
C PRO A 1 -11.59 -36.96 -11.91
N TRP A 2 -12.67 -36.40 -11.36
CA TRP A 2 -13.81 -35.96 -12.15
C TRP A 2 -13.38 -34.79 -13.05
N THR A 3 -13.97 -34.75 -14.26
CA THR A 3 -13.80 -33.60 -15.17
C THR A 3 -15.16 -32.95 -15.38
N VAL A 4 -15.24 -31.66 -15.09
CA VAL A 4 -16.42 -30.84 -15.33
C VAL A 4 -16.10 -29.87 -16.47
N ARG A 5 -16.97 -29.81 -17.46
CA ARG A 5 -16.92 -28.84 -18.55
C ARG A 5 -18.30 -28.24 -18.73
N VAL A 6 -18.40 -26.92 -18.63
CA VAL A 6 -19.63 -26.18 -18.88
C VAL A 6 -19.33 -25.14 -19.95
N GLY A 7 -20.07 -25.15 -21.04
CA GLY A 7 -19.89 -24.21 -22.15
C GLY A 7 -20.11 -22.77 -21.70
N SER A 8 -21.26 -22.52 -21.08
CA SER A 8 -21.62 -21.21 -20.54
C SER A 8 -22.63 -21.34 -19.40
N VAL A 9 -22.61 -20.35 -18.51
CA VAL A 9 -23.60 -20.09 -17.47
C VAL A 9 -24.03 -18.65 -17.60
N ALA A 10 -25.32 -18.39 -17.65
CA ALA A 10 -25.88 -17.04 -17.64
C ALA A 10 -26.98 -16.94 -16.57
N LEU A 11 -26.87 -15.92 -15.74
CA LEU A 11 -27.90 -15.50 -14.76
C LEU A 11 -28.27 -14.06 -15.10
N ASN A 12 -29.55 -13.77 -15.11
CA ASN A 12 -30.06 -12.43 -15.37
C ASN A 12 -31.08 -12.06 -14.30
N ASP A 13 -30.86 -10.96 -13.63
CA ASP A 13 -31.71 -10.44 -12.56
C ASP A 13 -31.97 -11.48 -11.45
N ASN A 14 -30.90 -12.14 -11.04
CA ASN A 14 -30.93 -13.13 -9.96
C ASN A 14 -30.55 -12.49 -8.62
N SER A 15 -30.70 -13.30 -7.57
CA SER A 15 -30.20 -12.97 -6.24
C SER A 15 -29.39 -14.14 -5.70
N LEU A 16 -28.29 -13.84 -5.08
CA LEU A 16 -27.46 -14.82 -4.36
C LEU A 16 -27.31 -14.37 -2.92
N GLU A 17 -27.65 -15.27 -2.01
CA GLU A 17 -27.43 -15.07 -0.59
C GLU A 17 -26.53 -16.20 -0.05
N TYR A 18 -25.47 -15.80 0.65
CA TYR A 18 -24.59 -16.69 1.38
C TYR A 18 -24.45 -16.19 2.80
N GLY A 19 -24.73 -17.05 3.76
CA GLY A 19 -24.63 -16.70 5.17
C GLY A 19 -24.23 -17.89 6.04
N THR A 20 -23.47 -17.64 7.10
CA THR A 20 -23.21 -18.64 8.15
C THR A 20 -24.30 -18.60 9.20
N LEU A 21 -24.72 -19.78 9.69
CA LEU A 21 -25.77 -19.91 10.71
C LEU A 21 -25.43 -19.05 11.95
N HIS A 22 -26.42 -18.32 12.45
CA HIS A 22 -26.33 -17.46 13.64
C HIS A 22 -25.37 -16.27 13.54
N HIS A 23 -24.85 -15.95 12.34
CA HIS A 23 -24.05 -14.76 12.13
C HIS A 23 -24.94 -13.52 12.05
N ARG A 24 -24.58 -12.44 12.75
CA ARG A 24 -25.20 -11.13 12.61
C ARG A 24 -24.37 -10.27 11.63
N PRO A 25 -24.96 -9.86 10.51
CA PRO A 25 -24.19 -9.08 9.52
C PRO A 25 -23.61 -7.79 10.11
N ALA A 26 -22.32 -7.57 9.86
CA ALA A 26 -21.65 -6.31 10.20
C ALA A 26 -22.09 -5.16 9.30
N ALA A 27 -21.80 -3.93 9.72
CA ALA A 27 -21.86 -2.77 8.82
C ALA A 27 -20.73 -2.87 7.78
N GLY A 28 -21.01 -2.50 6.53
CA GLY A 28 -20.07 -2.65 5.42
C GLY A 28 -20.04 -4.08 4.86
N PHE A 29 -18.95 -4.43 4.17
CA PHE A 29 -18.79 -5.75 3.59
C PHE A 29 -18.50 -6.78 4.68
N ASP A 30 -19.26 -7.88 4.62
CA ASP A 30 -19.15 -8.98 5.58
C ASP A 30 -18.97 -10.29 4.84
N PRO A 31 -17.75 -10.89 4.85
CA PRO A 31 -17.48 -12.13 4.12
C PRO A 31 -18.24 -13.35 4.66
N ALA A 32 -18.81 -13.28 5.86
CA ALA A 32 -19.63 -14.30 6.45
C ALA A 32 -21.12 -14.14 6.13
N PHE A 33 -21.51 -13.02 5.52
CA PHE A 33 -22.90 -12.76 5.09
C PHE A 33 -22.94 -11.88 3.85
N ILE A 34 -23.00 -12.48 2.68
CA ILE A 34 -22.96 -11.84 1.37
C ILE A 34 -24.35 -11.92 0.72
N VAL A 35 -24.87 -10.79 0.26
CA VAL A 35 -26.08 -10.72 -0.54
C VAL A 35 -25.79 -9.91 -1.80
N LEU A 36 -25.95 -10.56 -2.96
CA LEU A 36 -25.78 -9.94 -4.28
C LEU A 36 -27.16 -9.86 -4.94
N SER A 37 -27.68 -8.64 -5.16
CA SER A 37 -28.98 -8.42 -5.79
C SER A 37 -29.09 -6.98 -6.32
N PRO A 38 -29.51 -6.77 -7.61
CA PRO A 38 -29.62 -7.82 -8.63
C PRO A 38 -28.27 -8.41 -9.00
N LEU A 39 -28.23 -9.63 -9.52
CA LEU A 39 -27.03 -10.31 -10.00
C LEU A 39 -27.21 -10.71 -11.45
N ASP A 40 -26.40 -10.13 -12.33
CA ASP A 40 -26.19 -10.57 -13.69
C ASP A 40 -24.83 -11.24 -13.78
N LEU A 41 -24.76 -12.44 -14.34
CA LEU A 41 -23.55 -13.23 -14.49
C LEU A 41 -23.53 -13.88 -15.86
N SER A 42 -22.42 -13.76 -16.58
CA SER A 42 -22.13 -14.51 -17.79
C SER A 42 -20.70 -15.05 -17.72
N VAL A 43 -20.57 -16.37 -17.66
CA VAL A 43 -19.29 -17.08 -17.56
C VAL A 43 -19.24 -18.16 -18.63
N ASP A 44 -18.15 -18.20 -19.38
CA ASP A 44 -17.92 -19.17 -20.44
C ASP A 44 -16.72 -20.05 -20.12
N SER A 45 -16.64 -21.18 -20.88
CA SER A 45 -15.46 -22.04 -20.90
C SER A 45 -15.04 -22.52 -19.51
N ILE A 46 -16.03 -22.87 -18.68
CA ILE A 46 -15.76 -23.37 -17.33
C ILE A 46 -15.19 -24.79 -17.45
N TYR A 47 -13.99 -24.96 -16.93
CA TYR A 47 -13.29 -26.24 -16.87
C TYR A 47 -12.77 -26.49 -15.46
N ASN A 48 -12.99 -27.69 -14.97
CA ASN A 48 -12.38 -28.16 -13.72
C ASN A 48 -12.00 -29.63 -13.83
N ARG A 49 -10.76 -29.96 -13.47
CA ARG A 49 -10.26 -31.34 -13.33
C ARG A 49 -9.23 -31.40 -12.20
N GLY A 50 -9.70 -31.79 -11.05
CA GLY A 50 -8.83 -31.78 -9.84
C GLY A 50 -8.40 -30.35 -9.50
N ALA A 51 -7.11 -30.07 -9.60
CA ALA A 51 -6.56 -28.73 -9.35
C ALA A 51 -6.58 -27.82 -10.60
N ASP A 52 -6.81 -28.38 -11.79
CA ASP A 52 -6.88 -27.59 -13.02
C ASP A 52 -8.23 -26.88 -13.09
N ILE A 53 -8.20 -25.57 -13.17
CA ILE A 53 -9.39 -24.71 -13.25
C ILE A 53 -9.17 -23.70 -14.37
N ALA A 54 -10.18 -23.50 -15.20
CA ALA A 54 -10.22 -22.39 -16.15
C ALA A 54 -11.64 -21.86 -16.26
N LEU A 55 -11.76 -20.55 -16.42
CA LEU A 55 -13.05 -19.90 -16.69
C LEU A 55 -12.82 -18.53 -17.35
N GLN A 56 -13.82 -18.07 -18.08
CA GLN A 56 -13.86 -16.73 -18.62
C GLN A 56 -15.13 -16.01 -18.14
N ILE A 57 -14.94 -14.97 -17.33
CA ILE A 57 -16.00 -14.05 -16.97
C ILE A 57 -16.20 -13.10 -18.15
N ARG A 58 -17.36 -13.17 -18.79
CA ARG A 58 -17.77 -12.26 -19.87
C ARG A 58 -18.37 -10.99 -19.33
N ARG A 59 -19.14 -11.13 -18.26
CA ARG A 59 -19.75 -10.04 -17.56
C ARG A 59 -20.23 -10.51 -16.19
N THR A 60 -20.00 -9.68 -15.19
CA THR A 60 -20.67 -9.82 -13.90
C THR A 60 -21.03 -8.43 -13.39
N ALA A 61 -22.30 -8.22 -13.06
CA ALA A 61 -22.79 -6.99 -12.46
C ALA A 61 -23.68 -7.34 -11.26
N PHE A 62 -23.52 -6.62 -10.16
CA PHE A 62 -24.33 -6.83 -8.96
C PHE A 62 -24.25 -5.63 -8.02
N THR A 63 -25.18 -5.58 -7.09
CA THR A 63 -25.07 -4.72 -5.92
C THR A 63 -25.00 -5.60 -4.67
N GLU A 64 -23.96 -5.42 -3.86
CA GLU A 64 -23.81 -6.09 -2.59
C GLU A 64 -24.61 -5.35 -1.50
N ARG A 65 -25.05 -6.08 -0.49
CA ARG A 65 -25.86 -5.58 0.64
C ARG A 65 -25.26 -4.32 1.30
N CYS A 66 -23.95 -4.19 1.37
CA CYS A 66 -23.29 -3.02 1.93
C CYS A 66 -23.44 -1.76 1.06
N GLY A 67 -23.97 -1.87 -0.16
CA GLY A 67 -24.16 -0.78 -1.11
C GLY A 67 -23.08 -0.70 -2.19
N LEU A 68 -22.05 -1.54 -2.15
CA LEU A 68 -21.06 -1.61 -3.22
C LEU A 68 -21.73 -2.13 -4.50
N SER A 69 -21.68 -1.34 -5.56
CA SER A 69 -22.24 -1.71 -6.87
C SER A 69 -21.12 -1.99 -7.86
N VAL A 70 -21.02 -3.24 -8.28
CA VAL A 70 -20.19 -3.68 -9.41
C VAL A 70 -21.02 -3.55 -10.67
N ARG A 71 -20.59 -2.68 -11.59
CA ARG A 71 -21.28 -2.41 -12.87
C ARG A 71 -20.84 -3.39 -13.95
N ASP A 72 -19.56 -3.75 -13.91
CA ASP A 72 -18.98 -4.70 -14.84
C ASP A 72 -17.74 -5.34 -14.23
N LEU A 73 -17.63 -6.64 -14.39
CA LEU A 73 -16.43 -7.41 -14.10
C LEU A 73 -16.21 -8.39 -15.25
N THR A 74 -15.07 -8.29 -15.89
CA THR A 74 -14.62 -9.21 -16.95
C THR A 74 -13.26 -9.76 -16.61
N GLY A 75 -12.89 -10.89 -17.21
CA GLY A 75 -11.55 -11.46 -17.04
C GLY A 75 -11.49 -12.94 -17.36
N ARG A 76 -10.28 -13.45 -17.49
CA ARG A 76 -10.00 -14.87 -17.65
C ARG A 76 -9.11 -15.34 -16.51
N PHE A 77 -9.50 -16.44 -15.90
CA PHE A 77 -8.71 -17.12 -14.89
C PHE A 77 -8.34 -18.52 -15.35
N GLY A 78 -7.10 -18.90 -15.14
CA GLY A 78 -6.58 -20.24 -15.35
C GLY A 78 -5.66 -20.65 -14.21
N MET A 79 -5.77 -21.89 -13.80
CA MET A 79 -4.85 -22.54 -12.86
C MET A 79 -4.66 -23.98 -13.30
N ASP A 80 -3.41 -24.40 -13.41
CA ASP A 80 -3.03 -25.76 -13.76
C ASP A 80 -1.65 -26.12 -13.18
N ALA A 81 -1.07 -27.23 -13.65
CA ALA A 81 0.25 -27.67 -13.20
C ALA A 81 1.38 -26.68 -13.54
N SER A 82 1.19 -25.73 -14.45
CA SER A 82 2.17 -24.71 -14.80
C SER A 82 2.07 -23.46 -13.90
N GLY A 83 0.92 -23.21 -13.28
CA GLY A 83 0.71 -22.10 -12.39
C GLY A 83 -0.66 -21.45 -12.47
N ILE A 84 -0.69 -20.14 -12.19
CA ILE A 84 -1.90 -19.32 -12.17
C ILE A 84 -1.76 -18.21 -13.20
N VAL A 85 -2.80 -18.01 -13.99
CA VAL A 85 -2.90 -16.90 -14.94
C VAL A 85 -4.23 -16.16 -14.70
N LEU A 86 -4.16 -14.87 -14.47
CA LEU A 86 -5.29 -13.96 -14.49
C LEU A 86 -5.04 -12.95 -15.62
N SER A 87 -5.89 -12.90 -16.62
CA SER A 87 -5.73 -12.00 -17.75
C SER A 87 -6.99 -11.22 -18.07
N GLY A 88 -6.80 -9.96 -18.47
CA GLY A 88 -7.88 -9.06 -18.84
C GLY A 88 -8.86 -8.80 -17.69
N LEU A 89 -8.44 -8.87 -16.43
CA LEU A 89 -9.30 -8.46 -15.34
C LEU A 89 -9.60 -6.96 -15.46
N ASP A 90 -10.87 -6.63 -15.61
CA ASP A 90 -11.40 -5.27 -15.60
C ASP A 90 -12.64 -5.23 -14.71
N LEU A 91 -12.48 -4.67 -13.52
CA LEU A 91 -13.53 -4.47 -12.53
C LEU A 91 -13.94 -3.00 -12.53
N GLN A 92 -15.17 -2.72 -12.80
CA GLN A 92 -15.76 -1.39 -12.73
C GLN A 92 -16.89 -1.36 -11.70
N THR A 93 -16.73 -0.52 -10.70
CA THR A 93 -17.74 -0.24 -9.70
C THR A 93 -18.52 1.03 -10.04
N ALA A 94 -19.30 1.54 -9.09
CA ALA A 94 -19.99 2.82 -9.26
C ALA A 94 -18.99 4.00 -9.36
N PHE A 95 -17.85 3.93 -8.66
CA PHE A 95 -16.92 5.06 -8.53
C PHE A 95 -15.46 4.69 -8.80
N SER A 96 -15.11 3.41 -8.89
CA SER A 96 -13.74 2.93 -9.06
C SER A 96 -13.60 2.02 -10.28
N ARG A 97 -12.36 1.89 -10.77
CA ARG A 97 -12.00 0.89 -11.79
C ARG A 97 -10.67 0.26 -11.45
N ILE A 98 -10.60 -1.06 -11.60
CA ILE A 98 -9.38 -1.84 -11.35
C ILE A 98 -9.12 -2.74 -12.56
N ARG A 99 -7.89 -2.73 -13.07
CA ARG A 99 -7.40 -3.66 -14.09
C ARG A 99 -6.20 -4.40 -13.56
N ALA A 100 -6.14 -5.69 -13.82
CA ALA A 100 -5.02 -6.51 -13.37
C ALA A 100 -4.68 -7.62 -14.35
N GLU A 101 -3.39 -7.92 -14.44
CA GLU A 101 -2.80 -9.08 -15.08
C GLU A 101 -1.89 -9.77 -14.07
N LEU A 102 -1.93 -11.08 -14.01
CA LEU A 102 -1.08 -11.88 -13.14
C LEU A 102 -0.68 -13.17 -13.82
N THR A 103 0.60 -13.45 -13.82
CA THR A 103 1.14 -14.78 -14.15
C THR A 103 2.04 -15.24 -13.00
N ALA A 104 1.75 -16.40 -12.45
CA ALA A 104 2.52 -16.97 -11.36
C ALA A 104 2.77 -18.46 -11.58
N GLY A 105 3.99 -18.92 -11.35
CA GLY A 105 4.36 -20.32 -11.52
C GLY A 105 3.69 -21.26 -10.50
N ALA A 106 3.70 -22.56 -10.80
CA ALA A 106 3.04 -23.59 -9.99
C ALA A 106 3.46 -23.62 -8.50
N GLY A 107 4.70 -23.26 -8.21
CA GLY A 107 5.23 -23.20 -6.83
C GLY A 107 4.71 -22.04 -6.00
N ILE A 108 3.93 -21.09 -6.58
CA ILE A 108 3.45 -19.90 -5.85
C ILE A 108 2.59 -20.29 -4.63
N LEU A 109 1.73 -21.30 -4.77
CA LEU A 109 0.87 -21.79 -3.69
C LEU A 109 1.65 -22.51 -2.57
N LYS A 110 2.87 -22.95 -2.85
CA LYS A 110 3.79 -23.58 -1.90
C LYS A 110 4.87 -22.63 -1.40
N LEU A 111 4.81 -21.36 -1.81
CA LEU A 111 5.80 -20.33 -1.52
C LEU A 111 7.23 -20.74 -1.97
N GLU A 112 7.35 -21.40 -3.13
CA GLU A 112 8.64 -21.79 -3.67
C GLU A 112 9.38 -20.55 -4.21
N PRO A 113 10.60 -20.25 -3.72
CA PRO A 113 11.31 -19.00 -4.07
C PRO A 113 11.57 -18.82 -5.57
N ALA A 114 11.76 -19.92 -6.29
CA ALA A 114 12.03 -19.92 -7.72
C ALA A 114 10.77 -19.75 -8.59
N SER A 115 9.56 -19.70 -7.99
CA SER A 115 8.32 -19.55 -8.74
C SER A 115 8.30 -18.23 -9.48
N PRO A 116 8.16 -18.22 -10.83
CA PRO A 116 8.00 -16.99 -11.59
C PRO A 116 6.79 -16.19 -11.12
N LEU A 117 6.93 -14.88 -11.16
CA LEU A 117 5.86 -13.93 -10.84
C LEU A 117 5.97 -12.72 -11.76
N ASP A 118 4.87 -12.42 -12.44
CA ASP A 118 4.67 -11.20 -13.20
C ASP A 118 3.28 -10.66 -12.87
N ALA A 119 3.20 -9.43 -12.40
CA ALA A 119 1.97 -8.80 -11.98
C ALA A 119 1.92 -7.35 -12.43
N VAL A 120 0.79 -6.95 -13.00
CA VAL A 120 0.49 -5.56 -13.35
C VAL A 120 -0.89 -5.22 -12.80
N LEU A 121 -0.98 -4.10 -12.10
CA LEU A 121 -2.23 -3.58 -11.55
C LEU A 121 -2.34 -2.10 -11.89
N SER A 122 -3.48 -1.66 -12.38
CA SER A 122 -3.85 -0.26 -12.45
C SER A 122 -5.23 -0.05 -11.84
N ALA A 123 -5.37 0.95 -11.00
CA ALA A 123 -6.63 1.22 -10.33
C ALA A 123 -6.88 2.73 -10.20
N ASP A 124 -8.11 3.14 -10.50
CA ASP A 124 -8.68 4.42 -10.09
C ASP A 124 -9.64 4.11 -8.94
N LEU A 125 -9.23 4.36 -7.71
CA LEU A 125 -9.99 4.02 -6.49
C LEU A 125 -10.64 5.27 -5.92
N ASN A 126 -11.95 5.24 -5.74
CA ASN A 126 -12.66 6.30 -5.04
C ASN A 126 -13.01 5.85 -3.62
N THR A 127 -12.81 6.73 -2.67
CA THR A 127 -13.07 6.45 -1.25
C THR A 127 -14.54 6.16 -0.93
N LYS A 128 -15.47 6.53 -1.80
CA LYS A 128 -16.89 6.13 -1.67
C LYS A 128 -17.07 4.61 -1.72
N ASP A 129 -16.38 3.93 -2.65
CA ASP A 129 -16.45 2.47 -2.71
C ASP A 129 -15.78 1.83 -1.50
N LEU A 130 -14.65 2.38 -1.05
CA LEU A 130 -13.99 1.92 0.18
C LEU A 130 -14.88 2.09 1.41
N LYS A 131 -15.68 3.15 1.46
CA LYS A 131 -16.63 3.41 2.54
C LYS A 131 -17.75 2.37 2.60
N TYR A 132 -18.21 1.85 1.45
CA TYR A 132 -19.14 0.72 1.43
C TYR A 132 -18.52 -0.56 1.97
N LEU A 133 -17.24 -0.81 1.67
CA LEU A 133 -16.53 -1.99 2.15
C LEU A 133 -16.22 -1.90 3.65
N SER A 134 -15.75 -0.75 4.10
CA SER A 134 -15.36 -0.51 5.50
C SER A 134 -15.69 0.93 5.90
N PRO A 135 -16.93 1.20 6.38
CA PRO A 135 -17.37 2.55 6.72
C PRO A 135 -16.49 3.26 7.75
N GLU A 136 -15.93 2.51 8.70
CA GLU A 136 -15.10 3.04 9.78
C GLU A 136 -13.67 3.37 9.32
N ALA A 137 -13.20 2.73 8.24
CA ALA A 137 -11.83 2.93 7.75
C ALA A 137 -11.65 4.22 6.94
N VAL A 138 -12.73 4.83 6.47
CA VAL A 138 -12.70 6.06 5.66
C VAL A 138 -13.23 7.24 6.46
N PRO A 139 -12.35 8.06 7.07
CA PRO A 139 -12.75 9.26 7.77
C PRO A 139 -13.49 10.25 6.84
N PRO A 140 -14.45 11.04 7.36
CA PRO A 140 -15.23 11.99 6.55
C PRO A 140 -14.39 12.97 5.73
N VAL A 141 -13.19 13.33 6.22
CA VAL A 141 -12.26 14.22 5.54
C VAL A 141 -11.69 13.66 4.24
N LEU A 142 -11.75 12.33 4.07
CA LEU A 142 -11.34 11.62 2.85
C LEU A 142 -12.52 11.27 1.94
N ASP A 143 -13.73 11.72 2.24
CA ASP A 143 -14.91 11.41 1.44
C ASP A 143 -14.77 11.95 -0.01
N ASP A 144 -15.19 11.14 -0.98
CA ASP A 144 -15.16 11.46 -2.42
C ASP A 144 -13.76 11.82 -2.97
N ARG A 145 -12.73 11.16 -2.49
CA ARG A 145 -11.36 11.30 -3.01
C ARG A 145 -11.04 10.18 -3.98
N THR A 146 -10.40 10.52 -5.08
CA THR A 146 -9.90 9.53 -6.04
C THR A 146 -8.39 9.41 -5.91
N VAL A 147 -7.93 8.17 -5.82
CA VAL A 147 -6.50 7.80 -5.82
C VAL A 147 -6.26 6.88 -7.02
N ARG A 148 -5.30 7.23 -7.86
CA ARG A 148 -4.79 6.37 -8.91
C ARG A 148 -3.61 5.57 -8.39
N LEU A 149 -3.62 4.31 -8.69
CA LEU A 149 -2.55 3.36 -8.36
C LEU A 149 -2.10 2.68 -9.64
N SER A 150 -0.79 2.66 -9.89
CA SER A 150 -0.16 1.79 -10.87
C SER A 150 0.93 0.98 -10.18
N PHE A 151 0.89 -0.33 -10.36
CA PHE A 151 1.84 -1.25 -9.76
C PHE A 151 2.28 -2.28 -10.79
N SER A 152 3.57 -2.58 -10.82
CA SER A 152 4.10 -3.72 -11.56
C SER A 152 5.21 -4.40 -10.78
N ALA A 153 5.27 -5.73 -10.87
CA ALA A 153 6.34 -6.52 -10.28
C ALA A 153 6.67 -7.68 -11.20
N ALA A 154 7.96 -7.92 -11.42
CA ALA A 154 8.45 -9.01 -12.27
C ALA A 154 9.69 -9.67 -11.66
N GLY A 155 9.73 -11.01 -11.75
CA GLY A 155 10.83 -11.82 -11.23
C GLY A 155 10.39 -13.21 -10.79
N THR A 156 10.84 -13.61 -9.62
CA THR A 156 10.36 -14.82 -8.92
C THR A 156 9.88 -14.44 -7.52
N LEU A 157 9.15 -15.32 -6.87
CA LEU A 157 8.65 -15.09 -5.51
C LEU A 157 9.79 -14.82 -4.51
N GLY A 158 10.96 -15.40 -4.70
CA GLY A 158 12.15 -15.15 -3.89
C GLY A 158 12.92 -13.90 -4.29
N ASP A 159 12.98 -13.60 -5.59
CA ASP A 159 13.82 -12.54 -6.15
C ASP A 159 13.00 -11.70 -7.14
N ILE A 160 12.43 -10.60 -6.65
CA ILE A 160 11.71 -9.62 -7.47
C ILE A 160 12.72 -8.60 -7.98
N GLY A 161 13.08 -8.71 -9.25
CA GLY A 161 14.11 -7.87 -9.87
C GLY A 161 13.68 -6.44 -10.14
N LYS A 162 12.39 -6.22 -10.38
CA LYS A 162 11.82 -4.92 -10.68
C LYS A 162 10.40 -4.81 -10.11
N THR A 163 10.20 -3.79 -9.31
CA THR A 163 8.88 -3.37 -8.85
C THR A 163 8.75 -1.88 -9.09
N GLN A 164 7.63 -1.46 -9.65
CA GLN A 164 7.30 -0.05 -9.84
C GLN A 164 5.97 0.23 -9.16
N LEU A 165 5.90 1.31 -8.45
CA LEU A 165 4.69 1.80 -7.79
C LEU A 165 4.52 3.29 -8.10
N GLU A 166 3.36 3.66 -8.62
CA GLU A 166 2.95 5.05 -8.76
C GLU A 166 1.61 5.23 -8.05
N ILE A 167 1.53 6.23 -7.20
CA ILE A 167 0.29 6.62 -6.52
C ILE A 167 0.08 8.10 -6.78
N SER A 168 -1.09 8.46 -7.28
CA SER A 168 -1.43 9.88 -7.46
C SER A 168 -2.85 10.17 -7.00
N SER A 169 -3.04 11.36 -6.44
CA SER A 169 -4.34 11.93 -6.16
C SER A 169 -4.34 13.36 -6.69
N PRO A 170 -5.25 13.71 -7.62
CA PRO A 170 -5.21 15.00 -8.31
C PRO A 170 -5.14 16.18 -7.35
N GLY A 171 -4.12 17.01 -7.51
CA GLY A 171 -3.90 18.20 -6.69
C GLY A 171 -3.30 17.94 -5.30
N HIS A 172 -3.13 16.69 -4.87
CA HIS A 172 -2.69 16.37 -3.51
C HIS A 172 -1.44 15.51 -3.41
N LEU A 173 -1.29 14.52 -4.25
CA LEU A 173 -0.24 13.52 -4.12
C LEU A 173 0.24 13.04 -5.48
N ASP A 174 1.55 13.04 -5.66
CA ASP A 174 2.23 12.28 -6.71
C ASP A 174 3.40 11.55 -6.05
N LEU A 175 3.36 10.23 -6.00
CA LEU A 175 4.39 9.37 -5.41
C LEU A 175 4.81 8.32 -6.42
N LYS A 176 6.13 8.15 -6.59
CA LYS A 176 6.74 7.11 -7.40
C LYS A 176 7.76 6.36 -6.58
N ALA A 177 7.80 5.04 -6.76
CA ALA A 177 8.81 4.20 -6.14
C ALA A 177 9.23 3.08 -7.08
N ASP A 178 10.53 2.83 -7.14
CA ASP A 178 11.15 1.68 -7.78
C ASP A 178 11.80 0.83 -6.70
N ALA A 179 11.58 -0.49 -6.74
CA ALA A 179 12.14 -1.40 -5.76
C ALA A 179 12.62 -2.71 -6.42
N ALA A 180 13.55 -3.35 -5.74
CA ALA A 180 13.97 -4.71 -6.03
C ALA A 180 14.28 -5.42 -4.72
N ALA A 181 14.07 -6.73 -4.71
CA ALA A 181 14.34 -7.52 -3.51
C ALA A 181 14.80 -8.93 -3.89
N LYS A 182 15.70 -9.49 -3.08
CA LYS A 182 16.21 -10.86 -3.19
C LYS A 182 16.00 -11.59 -1.86
N ASN A 183 15.86 -12.90 -1.95
CA ASN A 183 15.64 -13.78 -0.79
C ASN A 183 14.45 -13.33 0.08
N LEU A 184 13.35 -12.87 -0.54
CA LEU A 184 12.19 -12.30 0.16
C LEU A 184 11.60 -13.23 1.22
N LEU A 185 11.70 -14.55 1.02
CA LEU A 185 11.16 -15.56 1.94
C LEU A 185 12.11 -15.91 3.09
N ASP A 186 13.32 -15.35 3.10
CA ASP A 186 14.31 -15.56 4.17
C ASP A 186 14.77 -14.23 4.75
N ALA A 187 14.16 -13.80 5.85
CA ALA A 187 14.47 -12.53 6.50
C ALA A 187 15.94 -12.38 6.94
N ASN A 188 16.69 -13.49 7.07
CA ASN A 188 18.11 -13.47 7.44
C ASN A 188 19.01 -13.22 6.23
N ARG A 189 18.50 -13.47 5.03
CA ARG A 189 19.24 -13.33 3.77
C ARG A 189 18.62 -12.30 2.85
N MET A 190 17.49 -11.72 3.27
CA MET A 190 16.78 -10.72 2.48
C MET A 190 17.68 -9.52 2.19
N GLU A 191 17.74 -9.16 0.92
CA GLU A 191 18.34 -7.95 0.40
C GLU A 191 17.27 -7.19 -0.36
N ALA A 192 17.02 -5.94 -0.03
CA ALA A 192 16.04 -5.12 -0.72
C ALA A 192 16.55 -3.69 -0.90
N SER A 193 16.13 -3.07 -1.97
CA SER A 193 16.39 -1.65 -2.23
C SER A 193 15.15 -1.01 -2.81
N ALA A 194 14.88 0.22 -2.40
CA ALA A 194 13.84 1.05 -2.95
C ALA A 194 14.36 2.47 -3.16
N ARG A 195 13.92 3.13 -4.22
CA ARG A 195 14.03 4.57 -4.43
C ARG A 195 12.64 5.13 -4.55
N PHE A 196 12.42 6.28 -3.97
CA PHE A 196 11.11 6.92 -3.99
C PHE A 196 11.25 8.43 -4.12
N GLU A 197 10.28 9.01 -4.79
CA GLU A 197 10.06 10.46 -4.84
C GLU A 197 8.57 10.75 -4.75
N GLY A 198 8.23 11.83 -4.07
CA GLY A 198 6.84 12.23 -3.90
C GLY A 198 6.69 13.72 -3.68
N ASP A 199 5.67 14.26 -4.31
CA ASP A 199 5.18 15.63 -4.13
C ASP A 199 3.83 15.55 -3.40
N PHE A 200 3.74 16.24 -2.28
CA PHE A 200 2.53 16.31 -1.46
C PHE A 200 2.07 17.76 -1.40
N ARG A 201 0.82 18.03 -1.82
CA ARG A 201 0.25 19.39 -1.94
C ARG A 201 -1.05 19.48 -1.17
N ASP A 202 -1.25 20.61 -0.51
CA ASP A 202 -2.52 20.97 0.15
C ASP A 202 -3.09 19.87 1.06
N LEU A 203 -2.20 19.21 1.82
CA LEU A 203 -2.56 18.12 2.72
C LEU A 203 -3.10 18.60 4.08
N ALA A 204 -3.40 19.90 4.25
CA ALA A 204 -3.86 20.46 5.53
C ALA A 204 -5.09 19.75 6.10
N PHE A 205 -5.96 19.18 5.23
CA PHE A 205 -7.12 18.38 5.64
C PHE A 205 -6.74 17.13 6.46
N LEU A 206 -5.54 16.57 6.24
CA LEU A 206 -5.07 15.40 7.00
C LEU A 206 -4.86 15.68 8.49
N LYS A 207 -4.78 16.95 8.90
CA LYS A 207 -4.76 17.31 10.34
C LYS A 207 -5.96 16.75 11.10
N ALA A 208 -7.09 16.60 10.43
CA ALA A 208 -8.29 16.02 11.04
C ALA A 208 -8.11 14.55 11.46
N LEU A 209 -7.13 13.83 10.88
CA LEU A 209 -6.79 12.45 11.22
C LEU A 209 -5.96 12.30 12.50
N LEU A 210 -5.35 13.40 12.98
CA LEU A 210 -4.56 13.36 14.21
C LEU A 210 -5.50 13.11 15.41
N PRO A 211 -5.22 12.13 16.28
CA PRO A 211 -6.11 11.78 17.39
C PRO A 211 -6.18 12.87 18.46
N ASP A 212 -5.06 13.58 18.69
CA ASP A 212 -4.93 14.59 19.72
C ASP A 212 -5.33 15.98 19.20
N THR A 213 -6.33 16.58 19.86
CA THR A 213 -6.84 17.93 19.54
C THR A 213 -5.80 19.04 19.82
N ALA A 214 -4.95 18.86 20.85
CA ALA A 214 -3.89 19.82 21.15
C ALA A 214 -2.82 19.77 20.06
N LEU A 215 -2.44 18.57 19.61
CA LEU A 215 -1.50 18.38 18.51
C LEU A 215 -2.06 18.98 17.19
N ARG A 216 -3.35 18.80 16.90
CA ARG A 216 -3.99 19.40 15.72
C ARG A 216 -3.87 20.93 15.67
N ARG A 217 -3.91 21.59 16.82
CA ARG A 217 -3.79 23.05 16.91
C ARG A 217 -2.36 23.53 16.75
N ARG A 218 -1.40 22.74 17.19
CA ARG A 218 0.04 23.10 17.18
C ARG A 218 0.71 22.80 15.83
N VAL A 219 0.29 21.74 15.14
CA VAL A 219 0.91 21.31 13.88
C VAL A 219 0.25 21.99 12.68
N ALA A 220 1.03 22.48 11.76
CA ALA A 220 0.63 22.84 10.41
C ALA A 220 1.22 21.86 9.40
N ILE A 221 0.62 21.79 8.21
CA ILE A 221 1.16 21.03 7.09
C ILE A 221 1.43 22.04 5.98
N PRO A 222 2.69 22.22 5.54
CA PRO A 222 3.03 23.11 4.43
C PRO A 222 2.24 22.78 3.16
N ALA A 223 2.00 23.80 2.33
CA ALA A 223 1.25 23.65 1.09
C ALA A 223 1.93 22.70 0.09
N LEU A 224 3.25 22.64 0.12
CA LEU A 224 4.06 21.73 -0.70
C LEU A 224 5.16 21.10 0.14
N ILE A 225 5.15 19.77 0.18
CA ILE A 225 6.21 18.95 0.75
C ILE A 225 6.75 18.05 -0.36
N ARG A 226 8.04 18.03 -0.59
CA ARG A 226 8.73 17.09 -1.46
C ARG A 226 9.52 16.10 -0.65
N LEU A 227 9.37 14.83 -0.96
CA LEU A 227 10.11 13.75 -0.34
C LEU A 227 10.87 12.99 -1.43
N ARG A 228 12.16 12.80 -1.22
CA ARG A 228 13.00 11.97 -2.09
C ARG A 228 13.89 11.11 -1.24
N GLY A 229 14.15 9.88 -1.69
CA GLY A 229 15.02 9.05 -0.91
C GLY A 229 15.20 7.65 -1.41
N SER A 230 15.94 6.92 -0.61
CA SER A 230 16.12 5.48 -0.77
C SER A 230 16.00 4.77 0.57
N ALA A 231 15.52 3.55 0.51
CA ALA A 231 15.48 2.63 1.63
C ALA A 231 16.12 1.30 1.21
N GLY A 232 16.69 0.58 2.14
CA GLY A 232 17.29 -0.71 1.89
C GLY A 232 17.20 -1.63 3.08
N ALA A 233 17.27 -2.92 2.79
CA ALA A 233 17.46 -3.97 3.77
C ALA A 233 18.61 -4.87 3.30
N ASP A 234 19.50 -5.23 4.20
CA ASP A 234 20.60 -6.15 3.96
C ASP A 234 20.76 -7.04 5.20
N ARG A 235 20.35 -8.31 5.07
CA ARG A 235 20.50 -9.36 6.09
C ARG A 235 20.05 -8.93 7.50
N GLY A 236 18.88 -8.29 7.56
CA GLY A 236 18.29 -7.83 8.81
C GLY A 236 18.76 -6.44 9.26
N THR A 237 19.61 -5.78 8.50
CA THR A 237 19.94 -4.35 8.71
C THR A 237 19.12 -3.49 7.75
N PHE A 238 18.41 -2.53 8.28
CA PHE A 238 17.65 -1.55 7.50
C PHE A 238 18.45 -0.26 7.34
N SER A 239 18.31 0.38 6.20
CA SER A 239 18.93 1.68 5.93
C SER A 239 17.98 2.62 5.23
N THR A 240 18.16 3.92 5.44
CA THR A 240 17.47 4.96 4.70
C THR A 240 18.37 6.15 4.45
N ALA A 241 18.15 6.81 3.32
CA ALA A 241 18.70 8.13 3.02
C ALA A 241 17.60 8.92 2.31
N SER A 242 17.03 9.91 3.00
CA SER A 242 15.84 10.64 2.53
C SER A 242 16.02 12.12 2.78
N THR A 243 15.47 12.93 1.88
CA THR A 243 15.39 14.39 2.00
C THR A 243 13.94 14.82 1.87
N LEU A 244 13.50 15.62 2.81
CA LEU A 244 12.22 16.30 2.80
C LEU A 244 12.48 17.78 2.57
N SER A 245 11.84 18.39 1.56
CA SER A 245 11.94 19.81 1.27
C SER A 245 10.57 20.46 1.45
N ALA A 246 10.52 21.59 2.13
CA ALA A 246 9.32 22.38 2.34
C ALA A 246 9.69 23.86 2.50
N ASP A 247 8.92 24.76 1.88
CA ASP A 247 9.05 26.22 2.01
C ASP A 247 10.49 26.75 1.91
N GLY A 248 11.29 26.14 1.02
CA GLY A 248 12.68 26.56 0.73
C GLY A 248 13.74 25.94 1.63
N GLY A 249 13.38 25.18 2.66
CA GLY A 249 14.32 24.48 3.51
C GLY A 249 14.35 22.96 3.28
N GLU A 250 15.39 22.29 3.77
CA GLU A 250 15.60 20.86 3.61
C GLU A 250 15.87 20.17 4.95
N LEU A 251 15.29 19.00 5.11
CA LEU A 251 15.56 18.06 6.20
C LEU A 251 16.07 16.75 5.62
N SER A 252 17.34 16.44 5.80
CA SER A 252 17.94 15.18 5.36
C SER A 252 18.06 14.20 6.53
N VAL A 253 17.68 12.97 6.29
CA VAL A 253 17.78 11.87 7.25
C VAL A 253 18.58 10.74 6.62
N LYS A 254 19.62 10.28 7.29
CA LYS A 254 20.35 9.06 6.94
C LYS A 254 20.36 8.17 8.17
N GLY A 255 20.08 6.89 7.99
CA GLY A 255 20.04 5.98 9.13
C GLY A 255 20.31 4.55 8.75
N ARG A 256 20.83 3.81 9.72
CA ARG A 256 20.95 2.35 9.72
C ARG A 256 20.41 1.82 11.02
N PHE A 257 19.69 0.72 10.95
CA PHE A 257 19.07 0.08 12.10
C PHE A 257 19.10 -1.44 11.97
N ASN A 258 19.65 -2.12 12.99
CA ASN A 258 19.57 -3.57 13.10
C ASN A 258 18.71 -3.93 14.32
N PRO A 259 17.49 -4.43 14.13
CA PRO A 259 16.58 -4.75 15.23
C PRO A 259 17.06 -5.90 16.12
N ARG A 260 17.87 -6.83 15.61
CA ARG A 260 18.40 -7.96 16.39
C ARG A 260 19.48 -7.53 17.36
N GLU A 261 20.42 -6.75 16.85
CA GLU A 261 21.50 -6.17 17.64
C GLU A 261 21.05 -4.96 18.43
N GLN A 262 19.83 -4.47 18.14
CA GLN A 262 19.31 -3.19 18.62
C GLN A 262 20.29 -2.05 18.37
N SER A 263 21.08 -2.16 17.28
CA SER A 263 22.08 -1.15 16.92
C SER A 263 21.49 -0.13 15.95
N TYR A 264 21.88 1.12 16.11
CA TYR A 264 21.46 2.22 15.25
C TYR A 264 22.60 3.23 15.03
N ASP A 265 22.57 3.82 13.84
CA ASP A 265 23.41 4.94 13.44
C ASP A 265 22.54 5.88 12.59
N ALA A 266 22.27 7.08 13.08
CA ALA A 266 21.39 8.02 12.42
C ALA A 266 22.02 9.41 12.39
N ALA A 267 21.86 10.10 11.27
CA ALA A 267 22.22 11.49 11.08
C ALA A 267 21.02 12.25 10.50
N ILE A 268 20.68 13.36 11.13
CA ILE A 268 19.67 14.31 10.68
C ILE A 268 20.36 15.64 10.45
N ARG A 269 20.11 16.25 9.30
CA ARG A 269 20.57 17.59 8.98
C ARG A 269 19.39 18.42 8.52
N ALA A 270 19.14 19.51 9.17
CA ALA A 270 18.25 20.58 8.75
C ALA A 270 19.10 21.71 8.15
N ASP A 271 18.71 22.17 6.98
CA ASP A 271 19.36 23.28 6.26
C ASP A 271 18.27 24.29 5.89
N SER A 272 18.34 25.47 6.51
CA SER A 272 17.32 26.51 6.40
C SER A 272 15.90 25.99 6.60
N PHE A 273 15.72 24.98 7.46
CA PHE A 273 14.46 24.27 7.59
C PHE A 273 13.43 25.12 8.35
N PRO A 274 12.26 25.43 7.73
CA PRO A 274 11.26 26.31 8.30
C PRO A 274 10.40 25.56 9.32
N LEU A 275 10.88 25.45 10.56
CA LEU A 275 10.17 24.72 11.61
C LEU A 275 8.81 25.36 11.94
N ASN A 276 8.70 26.68 11.81
CA ASN A 276 7.44 27.41 11.95
C ASN A 276 6.36 27.05 10.93
N SER A 277 6.73 26.56 9.74
CA SER A 277 5.77 26.04 8.75
C SER A 277 5.08 24.75 9.24
N PHE A 278 5.72 24.03 10.16
CA PHE A 278 5.16 22.81 10.77
C PHE A 278 4.61 23.04 12.17
N LEU A 279 5.21 23.95 12.93
CA LEU A 279 4.89 24.27 14.32
C LEU A 279 4.70 25.80 14.51
N PRO A 280 3.66 26.38 13.89
CA PRO A 280 3.48 27.84 13.88
C PRO A 280 3.17 28.45 15.26
N ALA A 281 2.79 27.63 16.24
CA ALA A 281 2.53 28.06 17.61
C ALA A 281 3.78 28.11 18.49
N ASP A 282 4.88 27.52 18.00
CA ASP A 282 6.16 27.51 18.72
C ASP A 282 7.01 28.70 18.25
N SER A 283 7.85 29.25 19.13
CA SER A 283 8.66 30.43 18.82
C SER A 283 9.86 30.14 17.89
N LEU A 284 10.01 28.91 17.40
CA LEU A 284 11.11 28.52 16.52
C LEU A 284 10.79 28.83 15.07
N GLY A 285 11.64 29.59 14.41
CA GLY A 285 11.57 29.93 13.00
C GLY A 285 12.36 28.98 12.11
N ILE A 286 13.37 29.52 11.42
CA ILE A 286 14.28 28.75 10.57
C ILE A 286 15.38 28.12 11.43
N VAL A 287 15.71 26.86 11.14
CA VAL A 287 16.71 26.10 11.89
C VAL A 287 17.74 25.49 10.96
N ASP A 288 19.03 25.68 11.29
CA ASP A 288 20.16 24.94 10.77
C ASP A 288 20.70 24.04 11.87
N LEU A 289 20.60 22.73 11.70
CA LEU A 289 20.85 21.75 12.74
C LEU A 289 21.52 20.51 12.16
N THR A 290 22.52 19.98 12.85
CA THR A 290 23.05 18.63 12.62
C THR A 290 22.89 17.80 13.90
N LEU A 291 22.23 16.66 13.80
CA LEU A 291 22.06 15.69 14.87
C LEU A 291 22.64 14.34 14.43
N GLN A 292 23.50 13.76 15.27
CA GLN A 292 24.04 12.42 15.07
C GLN A 292 23.75 11.58 16.30
N ALA A 293 23.18 10.41 16.10
CA ALA A 293 22.87 9.46 17.16
C ALA A 293 23.40 8.08 16.77
N ARG A 294 24.21 7.49 17.61
CA ARG A 294 24.74 6.14 17.43
C ARG A 294 24.63 5.37 18.73
N GLY A 295 24.22 4.11 18.65
CA GLY A 295 24.11 3.34 19.88
C GLY A 295 23.62 1.91 19.71
N THR A 296 23.49 1.26 20.86
CA THR A 296 22.88 -0.06 21.01
C THR A 296 21.90 -0.03 22.19
N GLY A 297 20.75 -0.72 22.03
CA GLY A 297 19.65 -0.70 23.00
C GLY A 297 18.83 0.58 22.93
N PHE A 298 17.57 0.50 23.35
CA PHE A 298 16.62 1.63 23.36
C PHE A 298 16.16 1.99 24.77
N ASP A 299 16.33 1.08 25.73
CA ASP A 299 15.94 1.32 27.11
C ASP A 299 17.14 1.88 27.88
N PRO A 300 17.13 3.16 28.28
CA PRO A 300 18.23 3.81 28.98
C PRO A 300 18.49 3.21 30.36
N LEU A 301 17.55 2.43 30.90
CA LEU A 301 17.69 1.79 32.22
C LEU A 301 18.44 0.45 32.14
N LEU A 302 18.67 -0.09 30.95
CA LEU A 302 19.41 -1.35 30.80
C LEU A 302 20.92 -1.10 30.72
N PRO A 303 21.74 -1.84 31.47
CA PRO A 303 23.21 -1.67 31.52
C PRO A 303 23.92 -1.84 30.16
N ARG A 304 23.29 -2.54 29.23
CA ARG A 304 23.79 -2.78 27.86
C ARG A 304 23.49 -1.64 26.89
N THR A 305 22.66 -0.68 27.28
CA THR A 305 22.34 0.47 26.42
C THR A 305 23.51 1.44 26.41
N ARG A 306 23.96 1.75 25.21
CA ARG A 306 25.02 2.74 24.97
C ARG A 306 24.57 3.66 23.87
N THR A 307 24.47 4.95 24.14
CA THR A 307 24.08 5.97 23.19
C THR A 307 25.11 7.09 23.16
N SER A 308 25.54 7.45 21.97
CA SER A 308 26.31 8.68 21.73
C SER A 308 25.39 9.61 20.94
N LEU A 309 25.15 10.78 21.46
CA LEU A 309 24.37 11.84 20.82
C LEU A 309 25.26 13.06 20.64
N ARG A 310 25.35 13.58 19.42
CA ARG A 310 25.99 14.85 19.10
C ARG A 310 24.97 15.74 18.41
N ALA A 311 24.75 16.92 18.96
CA ALA A 311 23.90 17.94 18.36
C ALA A 311 24.73 19.20 18.13
N GLN A 312 24.58 19.81 16.97
CA GLN A 312 25.16 21.10 16.61
C GLN A 312 24.05 21.94 16.01
N ILE A 313 23.83 23.10 16.58
CA ILE A 313 22.85 24.08 16.09
C ILE A 313 23.65 25.27 15.58
N ASP A 314 23.62 25.51 14.27
CA ASP A 314 24.34 26.60 13.64
C ASP A 314 23.49 27.86 13.56
N ARG A 315 22.15 27.69 13.49
CA ARG A 315 21.16 28.76 13.47
C ARG A 315 19.84 28.31 14.09
N ALA A 316 19.26 29.13 14.90
CA ALA A 316 17.88 29.00 15.36
C ALA A 316 17.27 30.40 15.46
N GLU A 317 16.23 30.63 14.71
CA GLU A 317 15.43 31.86 14.79
C GLU A 317 14.28 31.66 15.79
N PHE A 318 13.99 32.71 16.58
CA PHE A 318 12.94 32.71 17.58
C PHE A 318 11.93 33.82 17.30
#